data_9b7b7a6652e7ea04e6c5b568f88f8ed7
#
_entry.id   9b7b7a6652e7ea04e6c5b568f88f8ed7
#
_cell.length_a   1.000
_cell.length_b   1.000
_cell.length_c   1.000
_cell.angle_alpha   90.00
_cell.angle_beta   90.00
_cell.angle_gamma   90.00
#
_symmetry.space_group_name_H-M   'P 1'
#
loop_
_entity.id
_entity.type
_entity.pdbx_description
1 polymer ?
#
loop_
_entity_poly.entity_id
_entity_poly.type
_entity_poly.pdbx_seq_one_letter_code
_entity_poly.pdbx_strand_id
1 'polypeptide(L)'
;MGGRSHEFISTRRLIAASGSAAVRGSWLCLAGLLIAAAVVSWAAIRLAFAAEAKPPQRPDPEIARHVSRLLTLLRQAKKDPTKREAVIDEAISLGPQAASAIHAALGREMQPLLKSYSAKFSQAAGKLAQKKIGSVNLEEVQRLRSTVLELQNRPDFSKELIEREGDPALKKLEEIFVVDRQEVLNENPSLVKERESLSELGRLWEKTATYLYEQTPESPEKPKEKPSFESYLAGEEALACGLAAPMDPHTREVLALNARLAAQLQPEEARAVLALNLTRNLLGLSALAIDLRLCEAARDHSADMQRLNFFAHESPVEGKKTPWDRAKRFGTTASGENIAMGYHDGKAVNMGWFHSPGHHKNMLGKGHTRVGMGQAGSYFTELFGGN
;
A
#
# COMPACT_ATOMS: atom_id res chain seq x y z
N MET A 1 21.33 -27.50 -35.20
CA MET A 1 20.73 -26.35 -35.92
C MET A 1 19.23 -26.40 -35.68
N GLY A 2 18.65 -25.41 -35.06
CA GLY A 2 17.22 -25.38 -34.70
C GLY A 2 16.99 -24.34 -33.62
N GLY A 3 17.18 -23.04 -33.97
CA GLY A 3 16.90 -21.92 -33.07
C GLY A 3 15.40 -21.80 -32.81
N ARG A 4 14.97 -21.85 -31.55
CA ARG A 4 13.65 -21.41 -31.13
C ARG A 4 13.69 -19.89 -30.93
N SER A 5 13.18 -19.17 -31.89
CA SER A 5 12.83 -17.77 -31.78
C SER A 5 11.72 -17.63 -30.73
N HIS A 6 12.04 -17.00 -29.57
CA HIS A 6 11.04 -16.53 -28.64
C HIS A 6 10.30 -15.35 -29.30
N GLU A 7 9.05 -15.59 -29.69
CA GLU A 7 8.16 -14.56 -30.19
C GLU A 7 7.95 -13.48 -29.10
N PHE A 8 8.41 -12.28 -29.42
CA PHE A 8 8.03 -11.06 -28.71
C PHE A 8 6.51 -10.87 -28.85
N ILE A 9 5.78 -11.05 -27.78
CA ILE A 9 4.35 -10.74 -27.74
C ILE A 9 4.21 -9.24 -28.00
N SER A 10 3.78 -8.90 -29.22
CA SER A 10 3.61 -7.54 -29.70
C SER A 10 2.69 -6.76 -28.73
N THR A 11 3.13 -5.58 -28.32
CA THR A 11 2.38 -4.59 -27.54
C THR A 11 1.02 -4.24 -28.17
N ARG A 12 0.86 -4.44 -29.49
CA ARG A 12 -0.42 -4.33 -30.20
C ARG A 12 -1.49 -5.30 -29.67
N ARG A 13 -1.12 -6.49 -29.15
CA ARG A 13 -2.09 -7.43 -28.54
C ARG A 13 -2.59 -6.95 -27.18
N LEU A 14 -1.77 -6.27 -26.41
CA LEU A 14 -2.16 -5.73 -25.10
C LEU A 14 -3.21 -4.61 -25.22
N ILE A 15 -3.10 -3.76 -26.24
CA ILE A 15 -4.05 -2.65 -26.46
C ILE A 15 -5.31 -3.12 -27.22
N ALA A 16 -5.17 -4.05 -28.19
CA ALA A 16 -6.32 -4.63 -28.89
C ALA A 16 -7.21 -5.47 -27.96
N ALA A 17 -6.64 -6.15 -26.94
CA ALA A 17 -7.39 -6.90 -25.93
C ALA A 17 -8.20 -5.98 -24.99
N SER A 18 -7.80 -4.71 -24.82
CA SER A 18 -8.52 -3.74 -23.98
C SER A 18 -9.82 -3.22 -24.59
N GLY A 19 -10.05 -3.46 -25.88
CA GLY A 19 -11.21 -2.99 -26.64
C GLY A 19 -12.41 -3.95 -26.70
N SER A 20 -12.32 -5.19 -26.21
CA SER A 20 -13.43 -6.14 -26.30
C SER A 20 -14.44 -6.01 -25.15
N ALA A 21 -15.72 -6.29 -25.40
CA ALA A 21 -16.82 -6.21 -24.43
C ALA A 21 -16.60 -7.10 -23.18
N ALA A 22 -15.81 -8.17 -23.30
CA ALA A 22 -15.46 -9.08 -22.19
C ALA A 22 -14.57 -8.39 -21.13
N VAL A 23 -13.79 -7.34 -21.51
CA VAL A 23 -12.95 -6.59 -20.56
C VAL A 23 -13.78 -5.65 -19.70
N ARG A 24 -14.95 -5.18 -20.17
CA ARG A 24 -15.79 -4.23 -19.42
C ARG A 24 -16.34 -4.82 -18.10
N GLY A 25 -16.62 -6.12 -18.06
CA GLY A 25 -17.09 -6.80 -16.85
C GLY A 25 -16.03 -7.01 -15.78
N SER A 26 -14.76 -7.19 -16.15
CA SER A 26 -13.69 -7.46 -15.18
C SER A 26 -13.19 -6.23 -14.41
N TRP A 27 -13.40 -5.01 -14.92
CA TRP A 27 -13.04 -3.78 -14.20
C TRP A 27 -13.87 -3.55 -12.95
N LEU A 28 -15.17 -3.88 -13.00
CA LEU A 28 -16.09 -3.77 -11.87
C LEU A 28 -15.74 -4.76 -10.74
N CYS A 29 -15.27 -5.97 -11.08
CA CYS A 29 -14.86 -6.96 -10.10
C CYS A 29 -13.54 -6.60 -9.40
N LEU A 30 -12.59 -5.94 -10.10
CA LEU A 30 -11.30 -5.55 -9.49
C LEU A 30 -11.46 -4.36 -8.55
N ALA A 31 -12.25 -3.35 -8.92
CA ALA A 31 -12.59 -2.25 -8.02
C ALA A 31 -13.18 -2.79 -6.71
N GLY A 32 -14.04 -3.82 -6.77
CA GLY A 32 -14.60 -4.48 -5.58
C GLY A 32 -13.58 -5.26 -4.74
N LEU A 33 -12.58 -5.89 -5.36
CA LEU A 33 -11.56 -6.70 -4.68
C LEU A 33 -10.43 -5.83 -4.07
N LEU A 34 -10.08 -4.73 -4.72
CA LEU A 34 -9.05 -3.78 -4.25
C LEU A 34 -9.55 -2.91 -3.09
N ILE A 35 -10.86 -2.69 -2.99
CA ILE A 35 -11.51 -2.09 -1.82
C ILE A 35 -11.31 -2.98 -0.57
N ALA A 36 -11.18 -4.29 -0.73
CA ALA A 36 -10.84 -5.17 0.38
C ALA A 36 -9.43 -4.87 0.94
N ALA A 37 -8.47 -4.42 0.13
CA ALA A 37 -7.14 -4.02 0.60
C ALA A 37 -7.15 -2.69 1.37
N ALA A 38 -7.99 -1.74 0.96
CA ALA A 38 -8.22 -0.49 1.69
C ALA A 38 -8.88 -0.73 3.06
N VAL A 39 -9.83 -1.67 3.11
CA VAL A 39 -10.44 -2.15 4.38
C VAL A 39 -9.42 -2.82 5.30
N VAL A 40 -8.36 -3.41 4.72
CA VAL A 40 -7.26 -4.04 5.45
C VAL A 40 -6.34 -3.01 6.12
N SER A 41 -6.04 -1.89 5.46
CA SER A 41 -5.32 -0.77 6.11
C SER A 41 -6.10 -0.24 7.33
N TRP A 42 -7.43 -0.25 7.28
CA TRP A 42 -8.30 0.06 8.40
C TRP A 42 -8.25 -0.99 9.53
N ALA A 43 -8.14 -2.27 9.18
CA ALA A 43 -7.94 -3.34 10.16
C ALA A 43 -6.56 -3.25 10.81
N ALA A 44 -5.52 -2.84 10.06
CA ALA A 44 -4.17 -2.63 10.59
C ALA A 44 -4.08 -1.39 11.50
N ILE A 45 -4.77 -0.30 11.17
CA ILE A 45 -4.95 0.84 12.09
C ILE A 45 -5.70 0.39 13.36
N ARG A 46 -6.69 -0.51 13.24
CA ARG A 46 -7.34 -1.14 14.40
C ARG A 46 -6.41 -2.03 15.21
N LEU A 47 -5.55 -2.80 14.56
CA LEU A 47 -4.61 -3.72 15.22
C LEU A 47 -3.45 -2.95 15.89
N ALA A 48 -2.94 -1.88 15.28
CA ALA A 48 -1.92 -1.03 15.89
C ALA A 48 -2.41 -0.37 17.19
N PHE A 49 -3.70 -0.05 17.29
CA PHE A 49 -4.30 0.49 18.53
C PHE A 49 -4.96 -0.56 19.44
N ALA A 50 -5.13 -1.81 18.96
CA ALA A 50 -5.72 -2.90 19.76
C ALA A 50 -4.69 -3.85 20.36
N ALA A 51 -3.42 -3.82 19.92
CA ALA A 51 -2.43 -4.87 20.21
C ALA A 51 -1.88 -4.86 21.65
N GLU A 52 -2.14 -3.82 22.46
CA GLU A 52 -1.70 -3.79 23.88
C GLU A 52 -2.75 -3.36 24.91
N ALA A 53 -4.02 -3.37 24.56
CA ALA A 53 -5.01 -3.32 25.60
C ALA A 53 -4.91 -4.62 26.41
N LYS A 54 -4.38 -4.58 27.66
CA LYS A 54 -4.65 -5.62 28.66
C LYS A 54 -6.08 -6.10 28.49
N PRO A 55 -6.35 -7.42 28.64
CA PRO A 55 -7.71 -7.94 28.54
C PRO A 55 -8.62 -7.00 29.32
N PRO A 56 -9.74 -6.53 28.75
CA PRO A 56 -10.51 -5.44 29.31
C PRO A 56 -10.88 -5.80 30.74
N GLN A 57 -10.33 -5.08 31.71
CA GLN A 57 -10.94 -5.04 33.04
C GLN A 57 -12.40 -4.71 32.80
N ARG A 58 -13.31 -5.41 33.49
CA ARG A 58 -14.76 -5.11 33.37
C ARG A 58 -14.91 -3.61 33.47
N PRO A 59 -15.55 -2.98 32.45
CA PRO A 59 -15.68 -1.53 32.44
C PRO A 59 -16.33 -1.05 33.73
N ASP A 60 -15.80 0.03 34.30
CA ASP A 60 -16.43 0.68 35.43
C ASP A 60 -17.92 0.88 35.06
N PRO A 61 -18.86 0.39 35.91
CA PRO A 61 -20.29 0.49 35.61
C PRO A 61 -20.78 1.94 35.37
N GLU A 62 -20.09 2.91 35.95
CA GLU A 62 -20.38 4.32 35.79
C GLU A 62 -19.92 4.79 34.39
N ILE A 63 -18.69 4.48 34.00
CA ILE A 63 -18.18 4.77 32.63
C ILE A 63 -19.05 4.08 31.59
N ALA A 64 -19.44 2.82 31.81
CA ALA A 64 -20.30 2.09 30.88
C ALA A 64 -21.66 2.78 30.65
N ARG A 65 -22.26 3.36 31.70
CA ARG A 65 -23.50 4.15 31.59
C ARG A 65 -23.28 5.43 30.80
N HIS A 66 -22.20 6.17 31.05
CA HIS A 66 -21.85 7.37 30.30
C HIS A 66 -21.60 7.06 28.82
N VAL A 67 -20.82 6.03 28.52
CA VAL A 67 -20.58 5.57 27.13
C VAL A 67 -21.91 5.26 26.41
N SER A 68 -22.83 4.55 27.04
CA SER A 68 -24.14 4.22 26.45
C SER A 68 -24.95 5.48 26.13
N ARG A 69 -24.93 6.46 27.02
CA ARG A 69 -25.57 7.78 26.80
C ARG A 69 -24.89 8.51 25.63
N LEU A 70 -23.55 8.60 25.62
CA LEU A 70 -22.80 9.29 24.55
C LEU A 70 -23.03 8.66 23.18
N LEU A 71 -23.05 7.34 23.08
CA LEU A 71 -23.38 6.63 21.83
C LEU A 71 -24.79 6.93 21.34
N THR A 72 -25.74 7.15 22.24
CA THR A 72 -27.10 7.56 21.89
C THR A 72 -27.13 8.99 21.38
N LEU A 73 -26.47 9.92 22.08
CA LEU A 73 -26.34 11.32 21.66
C LEU A 73 -25.60 11.46 20.32
N LEU A 74 -24.54 10.69 20.10
CA LEU A 74 -23.81 10.69 18.83
C LEU A 74 -24.72 10.30 17.64
N ARG A 75 -25.58 9.28 17.83
CA ARG A 75 -26.56 8.87 16.81
C ARG A 75 -27.64 9.94 16.56
N GLN A 76 -28.12 10.57 17.60
CA GLN A 76 -29.12 11.64 17.50
C GLN A 76 -28.55 12.89 16.82
N ALA A 77 -27.28 13.20 17.07
CA ALA A 77 -26.55 14.34 16.51
C ALA A 77 -26.03 14.12 15.08
N LYS A 78 -26.44 13.06 14.35
CA LYS A 78 -25.86 12.66 13.06
C LYS A 78 -25.77 13.78 12.02
N LYS A 79 -26.69 14.77 12.07
CA LYS A 79 -26.74 15.91 11.15
C LYS A 79 -26.27 17.23 11.80
N ASP A 80 -25.74 17.20 13.00
CA ASP A 80 -25.34 18.37 13.76
C ASP A 80 -23.87 18.25 14.17
N PRO A 81 -22.93 18.80 13.39
CA PRO A 81 -21.48 18.68 13.66
C PRO A 81 -21.09 19.20 15.03
N THR A 82 -21.70 20.32 15.47
CA THR A 82 -21.38 20.95 16.77
C THR A 82 -21.77 20.04 17.93
N LYS A 83 -22.95 19.42 17.88
CA LYS A 83 -23.37 18.47 18.91
C LYS A 83 -22.51 17.19 18.88
N ARG A 84 -22.09 16.73 17.70
CA ARG A 84 -21.18 15.58 17.58
C ARG A 84 -19.83 15.88 18.23
N GLU A 85 -19.31 17.07 18.00
CA GLU A 85 -18.03 17.51 18.57
C GLU A 85 -18.13 17.58 20.10
N ALA A 86 -19.18 18.13 20.66
CA ALA A 86 -19.41 18.16 22.10
C ALA A 86 -19.45 16.75 22.74
N VAL A 87 -20.08 15.78 22.06
CA VAL A 87 -20.08 14.37 22.51
C VAL A 87 -18.67 13.78 22.51
N ILE A 88 -17.85 14.13 21.54
CA ILE A 88 -16.45 13.67 21.45
C ILE A 88 -15.63 14.30 22.58
N ASP A 89 -15.78 15.58 22.84
CA ASP A 89 -15.08 16.27 23.92
C ASP A 89 -15.45 15.71 25.29
N GLU A 90 -16.73 15.41 25.51
CA GLU A 90 -17.18 14.73 26.73
C GLU A 90 -16.57 13.32 26.84
N ALA A 91 -16.49 12.55 25.75
CA ALA A 91 -15.86 11.22 25.73
C ALA A 91 -14.37 11.27 26.05
N ILE A 92 -13.65 12.24 25.52
CA ILE A 92 -12.23 12.48 25.78
C ILE A 92 -12.02 12.85 27.27
N SER A 93 -12.86 13.71 27.81
CA SER A 93 -12.79 14.12 29.24
C SER A 93 -13.03 12.95 30.19
N LEU A 94 -13.83 11.96 29.80
CA LEU A 94 -14.09 10.72 30.57
C LEU A 94 -12.96 9.69 30.46
N GLY A 95 -11.97 9.94 29.60
CA GLY A 95 -10.77 9.12 29.48
C GLY A 95 -10.76 8.10 28.35
N PRO A 96 -9.67 7.30 28.24
CA PRO A 96 -9.40 6.46 27.08
C PRO A 96 -10.49 5.43 26.76
N GLN A 97 -11.16 4.90 27.77
CA GLN A 97 -12.20 3.89 27.59
C GLN A 97 -13.43 4.48 26.87
N ALA A 98 -13.88 5.66 27.26
CA ALA A 98 -15.01 6.35 26.64
C ALA A 98 -14.62 6.85 25.23
N ALA A 99 -13.43 7.45 25.07
CA ALA A 99 -12.90 7.88 23.80
C ALA A 99 -12.79 6.71 22.80
N SER A 100 -12.29 5.55 23.21
CA SER A 100 -12.18 4.34 22.38
C SER A 100 -13.56 3.85 21.90
N ALA A 101 -14.58 3.89 22.75
CA ALA A 101 -15.94 3.48 22.38
C ALA A 101 -16.55 4.41 21.30
N ILE A 102 -16.36 5.72 21.44
CA ILE A 102 -16.82 6.72 20.46
C ILE A 102 -16.00 6.62 19.18
N HIS A 103 -14.68 6.48 19.26
CA HIS A 103 -13.80 6.23 18.12
C HIS A 103 -14.27 5.02 17.29
N ALA A 104 -14.55 3.91 17.94
CA ALA A 104 -15.06 2.70 17.27
C ALA A 104 -16.46 2.91 16.64
N ALA A 105 -17.31 3.74 17.24
CA ALA A 105 -18.62 4.07 16.69
C ALA A 105 -18.51 4.94 15.42
N LEU A 106 -17.64 5.96 15.44
CA LEU A 106 -17.34 6.80 14.28
C LEU A 106 -16.73 5.97 13.14
N GLY A 107 -15.81 5.05 13.46
CA GLY A 107 -15.23 4.13 12.50
C GLY A 107 -16.29 3.24 11.81
N ARG A 108 -17.23 2.67 12.58
CA ARG A 108 -18.34 1.89 12.01
C ARG A 108 -19.27 2.71 11.11
N GLU A 109 -19.48 3.97 11.44
CA GLU A 109 -20.29 4.88 10.60
C GLU A 109 -19.56 5.25 9.30
N MET A 110 -18.26 5.52 9.39
CA MET A 110 -17.43 5.95 8.26
C MET A 110 -17.14 4.83 7.28
N GLN A 111 -16.97 3.59 7.74
CA GLN A 111 -16.54 2.45 6.92
C GLN A 111 -17.39 2.20 5.67
N PRO A 112 -18.76 2.17 5.72
CA PRO A 112 -19.55 1.98 4.51
C PRO A 112 -19.47 3.16 3.54
N LEU A 113 -19.34 4.39 4.06
CA LEU A 113 -19.20 5.60 3.25
C LEU A 113 -17.86 5.61 2.53
N LEU A 114 -16.78 5.30 3.23
CA LEU A 114 -15.43 5.18 2.67
C LEU A 114 -15.37 4.09 1.59
N LYS A 115 -15.96 2.91 1.87
CA LYS A 115 -16.05 1.83 0.89
C LYS A 115 -16.79 2.25 -0.38
N SER A 116 -17.91 2.95 -0.23
CA SER A 116 -18.70 3.48 -1.36
C SER A 116 -17.91 4.50 -2.16
N TYR A 117 -17.29 5.46 -1.47
CA TYR A 117 -16.46 6.49 -2.08
C TYR A 117 -15.28 5.90 -2.85
N SER A 118 -14.48 5.03 -2.21
CA SER A 118 -13.32 4.39 -2.83
C SER A 118 -13.69 3.58 -4.08
N ALA A 119 -14.86 2.91 -4.07
CA ALA A 119 -15.35 2.19 -5.25
C ALA A 119 -15.67 3.13 -6.42
N LYS A 120 -16.37 4.23 -6.14
CA LYS A 120 -16.74 5.23 -7.15
C LYS A 120 -15.50 5.97 -7.67
N PHE A 121 -14.58 6.33 -6.78
CA PHE A 121 -13.32 6.97 -7.15
C PHE A 121 -12.49 6.07 -8.06
N SER A 122 -12.31 4.79 -7.70
CA SER A 122 -11.59 3.81 -8.53
C SER A 122 -12.25 3.61 -9.89
N GLN A 123 -13.58 3.62 -9.96
CA GLN A 123 -14.30 3.53 -11.23
C GLN A 123 -14.06 4.78 -12.10
N ALA A 124 -14.08 5.97 -11.50
CA ALA A 124 -13.82 7.23 -12.19
C ALA A 124 -12.38 7.30 -12.71
N ALA A 125 -11.39 6.94 -11.85
CA ALA A 125 -9.99 6.83 -12.23
C ALA A 125 -9.77 5.84 -13.39
N GLY A 126 -10.44 4.68 -13.36
CA GLY A 126 -10.39 3.69 -14.44
C GLY A 126 -10.95 4.20 -15.79
N LYS A 127 -12.04 4.95 -15.74
CA LYS A 127 -12.61 5.58 -16.96
C LYS A 127 -11.64 6.62 -17.55
N LEU A 128 -11.05 7.45 -16.70
CA LEU A 128 -10.10 8.47 -17.11
C LEU A 128 -8.82 7.86 -17.66
N ALA A 129 -8.29 6.81 -17.03
CA ALA A 129 -7.15 6.04 -17.54
C ALA A 129 -7.42 5.46 -18.93
N GLN A 130 -8.61 4.90 -19.18
CA GLN A 130 -9.00 4.40 -20.52
C GLN A 130 -9.03 5.50 -21.56
N LYS A 131 -9.50 6.70 -21.23
CA LYS A 131 -9.50 7.86 -22.12
C LYS A 131 -8.08 8.28 -22.49
N LYS A 132 -7.15 8.32 -21.50
CA LYS A 132 -5.74 8.65 -21.73
C LYS A 132 -5.04 7.64 -22.66
N ILE A 133 -5.26 6.34 -22.48
CA ILE A 133 -4.61 5.28 -23.29
C ILE A 133 -4.90 5.40 -24.78
N GLY A 134 -6.09 5.88 -25.15
CA GLY A 134 -6.47 6.05 -26.56
C GLY A 134 -5.57 7.00 -27.37
N SER A 135 -4.80 7.85 -26.70
CA SER A 135 -3.90 8.85 -27.31
C SER A 135 -2.40 8.54 -27.11
N VAL A 136 -2.05 7.38 -26.53
CA VAL A 136 -0.67 7.05 -26.14
C VAL A 136 0.18 6.68 -27.35
N ASN A 137 1.36 7.31 -27.48
CA ASN A 137 2.39 6.91 -28.41
C ASN A 137 3.16 5.68 -27.88
N LEU A 138 2.90 4.52 -28.49
CA LEU A 138 3.50 3.25 -28.07
C LEU A 138 5.02 3.19 -28.27
N GLU A 139 5.55 3.85 -29.29
CA GLU A 139 7.00 3.88 -29.52
C GLU A 139 7.71 4.68 -28.43
N GLU A 140 7.12 5.80 -28.00
CA GLU A 140 7.61 6.58 -26.89
C GLU A 140 7.62 5.76 -25.59
N VAL A 141 6.52 5.07 -25.28
CA VAL A 141 6.42 4.19 -24.11
C VAL A 141 7.51 3.12 -24.13
N GLN A 142 7.71 2.48 -25.27
CA GLN A 142 8.72 1.44 -25.41
C GLN A 142 10.13 2.00 -25.22
N ARG A 143 10.42 3.17 -25.78
CA ARG A 143 11.69 3.87 -25.57
C ARG A 143 11.93 4.21 -24.10
N LEU A 144 10.93 4.77 -23.40
CA LEU A 144 11.05 5.11 -21.97
C LEU A 144 11.29 3.87 -21.10
N ARG A 145 10.56 2.78 -21.36
CA ARG A 145 10.76 1.49 -20.68
C ARG A 145 12.17 0.95 -20.91
N SER A 146 12.64 0.92 -22.15
CA SER A 146 14.01 0.50 -22.48
C SER A 146 15.05 1.39 -21.81
N THR A 147 14.84 2.71 -21.76
CA THR A 147 15.75 3.62 -21.04
C THR A 147 15.97 3.14 -19.60
N VAL A 148 14.93 2.85 -18.83
CA VAL A 148 15.07 2.39 -17.44
C VAL A 148 15.65 0.98 -17.35
N LEU A 149 15.10 0.04 -18.14
CA LEU A 149 15.45 -1.38 -18.01
C LEU A 149 16.87 -1.70 -18.50
N GLU A 150 17.44 -0.89 -19.40
CA GLU A 150 18.76 -1.11 -19.95
C GLU A 150 19.87 -0.40 -19.18
N LEU A 151 19.53 0.52 -18.26
CA LEU A 151 20.54 1.19 -17.41
C LEU A 151 21.46 0.19 -16.73
N GLN A 152 20.90 -0.90 -16.19
CA GLN A 152 21.64 -1.92 -15.47
C GLN A 152 22.70 -2.67 -16.31
N ASN A 153 22.62 -2.56 -17.64
CA ASN A 153 23.57 -3.20 -18.57
C ASN A 153 24.71 -2.27 -18.99
N ARG A 154 24.65 -1.00 -18.58
CA ARG A 154 25.66 0.00 -18.94
C ARG A 154 26.90 -0.11 -18.05
N PRO A 155 28.12 0.11 -18.59
CA PRO A 155 29.36 0.10 -17.80
C PRO A 155 29.41 1.19 -16.71
N ASP A 156 28.73 2.32 -16.93
CA ASP A 156 28.64 3.47 -16.02
C ASP A 156 27.42 3.42 -15.11
N PHE A 157 26.80 2.24 -14.94
CA PHE A 157 25.61 2.07 -14.12
C PHE A 157 25.85 2.49 -12.68
N SER A 158 25.21 3.55 -12.26
CA SER A 158 25.39 4.20 -10.96
C SER A 158 24.09 4.86 -10.51
N LYS A 159 24.05 5.32 -9.26
CA LYS A 159 22.94 6.09 -8.71
C LYS A 159 22.67 7.36 -9.54
N GLU A 160 23.73 8.10 -9.86
CA GLU A 160 23.67 9.34 -10.63
C GLU A 160 23.09 9.09 -12.03
N LEU A 161 23.37 7.93 -12.62
CA LEU A 161 22.81 7.55 -13.92
C LEU A 161 21.32 7.27 -13.80
N ILE A 162 20.88 6.57 -12.74
CA ILE A 162 19.47 6.30 -12.48
C ILE A 162 18.71 7.62 -12.30
N GLU A 163 19.23 8.52 -11.47
CA GLU A 163 18.62 9.83 -11.20
C GLU A 163 18.57 10.71 -12.46
N ARG A 164 19.58 10.66 -13.31
CA ARG A 164 19.67 11.49 -14.52
C ARG A 164 18.79 10.99 -15.66
N GLU A 165 18.73 9.69 -15.88
CA GLU A 165 18.04 9.09 -17.05
C GLU A 165 16.83 8.23 -16.66
N GLY A 166 16.91 7.48 -15.57
CA GLY A 166 15.86 6.59 -15.08
C GLY A 166 14.65 7.34 -14.54
N ASP A 167 14.88 8.27 -13.62
CA ASP A 167 13.79 9.03 -12.98
C ASP A 167 12.96 9.84 -13.98
N PRO A 168 13.54 10.60 -14.92
CA PRO A 168 12.76 11.32 -15.92
C PRO A 168 11.94 10.36 -16.79
N ALA A 169 12.50 9.20 -17.14
CA ALA A 169 11.79 8.21 -17.95
C ALA A 169 10.65 7.56 -17.16
N LEU A 170 10.87 7.18 -15.90
CA LEU A 170 9.85 6.63 -15.01
C LEU A 170 8.73 7.65 -14.75
N LYS A 171 9.10 8.89 -14.45
CA LYS A 171 8.15 9.99 -14.25
C LYS A 171 7.29 10.21 -15.50
N LYS A 172 7.89 10.16 -16.68
CA LYS A 172 7.14 10.29 -17.93
C LYS A 172 6.16 9.13 -18.14
N LEU A 173 6.54 7.90 -17.79
CA LEU A 173 5.63 6.75 -17.80
C LEU A 173 4.47 6.93 -16.80
N GLU A 174 4.75 7.48 -15.62
CA GLU A 174 3.71 7.84 -14.65
C GLU A 174 2.73 8.88 -15.25
N GLU A 175 3.23 9.95 -15.85
CA GLU A 175 2.40 10.98 -16.49
C GLU A 175 1.50 10.40 -17.62
N ILE A 176 2.03 9.42 -18.37
CA ILE A 176 1.28 8.75 -19.44
C ILE A 176 0.20 7.81 -18.88
N PHE A 177 0.50 7.02 -17.87
CA PHE A 177 -0.35 5.91 -17.46
C PHE A 177 -1.09 6.13 -16.15
N VAL A 178 -0.53 6.92 -15.22
CA VAL A 178 -1.16 7.20 -13.94
C VAL A 178 -2.09 8.40 -14.08
N VAL A 179 -3.29 8.24 -13.63
CA VAL A 179 -4.28 9.30 -13.60
C VAL A 179 -4.00 10.22 -12.42
N ASP A 180 -4.08 11.53 -12.63
CA ASP A 180 -3.95 12.48 -11.53
C ASP A 180 -5.21 12.51 -10.66
N ARG A 181 -5.03 12.51 -9.35
CA ARG A 181 -6.12 12.55 -8.36
C ARG A 181 -7.05 13.75 -8.54
N GLN A 182 -6.46 14.93 -8.76
CA GLN A 182 -7.23 16.15 -8.92
C GLN A 182 -8.03 16.14 -10.22
N GLU A 183 -7.49 15.55 -11.28
CA GLU A 183 -8.19 15.37 -12.55
C GLU A 183 -9.44 14.49 -12.38
N VAL A 184 -9.33 13.39 -11.60
CA VAL A 184 -10.49 12.54 -11.26
C VAL A 184 -11.56 13.34 -10.54
N LEU A 185 -11.19 14.13 -9.54
CA LEU A 185 -12.13 14.95 -8.77
C LEU A 185 -12.76 16.05 -9.61
N ASN A 186 -11.99 16.73 -10.46
CA ASN A 186 -12.48 17.79 -11.34
C ASN A 186 -13.53 17.27 -12.33
N GLU A 187 -13.32 16.08 -12.90
CA GLU A 187 -14.30 15.46 -13.81
C GLU A 187 -15.53 14.86 -13.08
N ASN A 188 -15.53 14.79 -11.73
CA ASN A 188 -16.57 14.13 -10.95
C ASN A 188 -17.04 14.97 -9.72
N PRO A 189 -17.82 16.05 -9.91
CA PRO A 189 -18.25 16.92 -8.80
C PRO A 189 -19.03 16.21 -7.67
N SER A 190 -19.67 15.08 -7.97
CA SER A 190 -20.34 14.27 -6.94
C SER A 190 -19.35 13.61 -5.99
N LEU A 191 -18.18 13.20 -6.47
CA LEU A 191 -17.10 12.65 -5.63
C LEU A 191 -16.51 13.71 -4.71
N VAL A 192 -16.42 14.97 -5.17
CA VAL A 192 -15.96 16.09 -4.32
C VAL A 192 -16.86 16.23 -3.09
N LYS A 193 -18.20 16.25 -3.29
CA LYS A 193 -19.16 16.35 -2.18
C LYS A 193 -19.10 15.15 -1.23
N GLU A 194 -18.96 13.93 -1.77
CA GLU A 194 -18.82 12.73 -0.95
C GLU A 194 -17.50 12.76 -0.16
N ARG A 195 -16.41 13.24 -0.77
CA ARG A 195 -15.12 13.43 -0.12
C ARG A 195 -15.20 14.44 1.01
N GLU A 196 -15.83 15.59 0.80
CA GLU A 196 -16.04 16.61 1.82
C GLU A 196 -16.81 16.05 3.03
N SER A 197 -17.87 15.30 2.79
CA SER A 197 -18.65 14.64 3.85
C SER A 197 -17.84 13.58 4.62
N LEU A 198 -16.95 12.85 3.93
CA LEU A 198 -16.02 11.91 4.55
C LEU A 198 -14.96 12.65 5.38
N SER A 199 -14.41 13.75 4.86
CA SER A 199 -13.40 14.57 5.57
C SER A 199 -13.98 15.21 6.84
N GLU A 200 -15.24 15.61 6.82
CA GLU A 200 -15.94 16.08 8.02
C GLU A 200 -16.05 15.01 9.10
N LEU A 201 -16.50 13.82 8.73
CA LEU A 201 -16.57 12.67 9.65
C LEU A 201 -15.18 12.21 10.08
N GLY A 202 -14.23 12.25 9.16
CA GLY A 202 -12.83 11.92 9.38
C GLY A 202 -12.15 12.79 10.42
N ARG A 203 -12.40 14.10 10.41
CA ARG A 203 -11.90 15.04 11.44
C ARG A 203 -12.41 14.68 12.84
N LEU A 204 -13.67 14.29 12.97
CA LEU A 204 -14.23 13.84 14.24
C LEU A 204 -13.60 12.54 14.72
N TRP A 205 -13.37 11.59 13.81
CA TRP A 205 -12.67 10.36 14.09
C TRP A 205 -11.19 10.62 14.47
N GLU A 206 -10.50 11.49 13.74
CA GLU A 206 -9.09 11.87 13.99
C GLU A 206 -8.89 12.50 15.37
N LYS A 207 -9.86 13.30 15.86
CA LYS A 207 -9.81 13.90 17.20
C LYS A 207 -9.71 12.82 18.29
N THR A 208 -10.52 11.76 18.20
CA THR A 208 -10.45 10.64 19.13
C THR A 208 -9.22 9.77 18.91
N ALA A 209 -8.80 9.58 17.66
CA ALA A 209 -7.59 8.82 17.31
C ALA A 209 -6.34 9.51 17.86
N THR A 210 -6.21 10.82 17.72
CA THR A 210 -5.09 11.62 18.22
C THR A 210 -5.01 11.54 19.75
N TYR A 211 -6.14 11.70 20.44
CA TYR A 211 -6.19 11.53 21.90
C TYR A 211 -5.68 10.13 22.32
N LEU A 212 -6.20 9.07 21.70
CA LEU A 212 -5.78 7.70 22.01
C LEU A 212 -4.29 7.45 21.69
N TYR A 213 -3.80 8.00 20.60
CA TYR A 213 -2.39 7.97 20.24
C TYR A 213 -1.51 8.62 21.34
N GLU A 214 -1.93 9.76 21.88
CA GLU A 214 -1.20 10.47 22.94
C GLU A 214 -1.22 9.70 24.26
N GLN A 215 -2.27 8.91 24.52
CA GLN A 215 -2.35 8.03 25.69
C GLN A 215 -1.52 6.73 25.54
N THR A 216 -1.10 6.38 24.32
CA THR A 216 -0.29 5.19 24.08
C THR A 216 1.16 5.45 24.52
N PRO A 217 1.73 4.59 25.39
CA PRO A 217 3.13 4.72 25.81
C PRO A 217 4.10 4.71 24.64
N GLU A 218 5.23 5.39 24.78
CA GLU A 218 6.31 5.31 23.80
C GLU A 218 6.85 3.88 23.73
N SER A 219 6.80 3.29 22.54
CA SER A 219 7.33 1.98 22.23
C SER A 219 7.82 1.95 20.78
N PRO A 220 8.68 0.98 20.41
CA PRO A 220 9.09 0.82 19.01
C PRO A 220 7.93 0.56 18.04
N GLU A 221 6.82 0.02 18.53
CA GLU A 221 5.61 -0.26 17.75
C GLU A 221 4.69 0.95 17.60
N LYS A 222 4.85 2.00 18.44
CA LYS A 222 4.03 3.21 18.34
C LYS A 222 4.32 3.90 17.01
N PRO A 223 3.30 4.19 16.18
CA PRO A 223 3.50 4.94 14.94
C PRO A 223 4.18 6.29 15.23
N LYS A 224 5.14 6.69 14.42
CA LYS A 224 5.86 7.98 14.60
C LYS A 224 5.00 9.18 14.27
N GLU A 225 4.07 9.01 13.35
CA GLU A 225 3.17 10.07 12.91
C GLU A 225 1.81 9.93 13.60
N LYS A 226 1.25 11.08 13.96
CA LYS A 226 -0.12 11.14 14.47
C LYS A 226 -1.11 10.69 13.39
N PRO A 227 -2.22 10.04 13.76
CA PRO A 227 -3.25 9.67 12.81
C PRO A 227 -3.77 10.90 12.05
N SER A 228 -3.81 10.82 10.71
CA SER A 228 -4.44 11.83 9.86
C SER A 228 -5.37 11.14 8.88
N PHE A 229 -6.65 11.47 8.98
CA PHE A 229 -7.65 10.92 8.06
C PHE A 229 -7.48 11.45 6.65
N GLU A 230 -7.10 12.70 6.51
CA GLU A 230 -6.87 13.32 5.20
C GLU A 230 -5.67 12.68 4.47
N SER A 231 -4.58 12.43 5.18
CA SER A 231 -3.42 11.71 4.63
C SER A 231 -3.79 10.27 4.23
N TYR A 232 -4.60 9.60 5.04
CA TYR A 232 -5.12 8.28 4.74
C TYR A 232 -5.98 8.29 3.46
N LEU A 233 -6.97 9.20 3.36
CA LEU A 233 -7.86 9.31 2.21
C LEU A 233 -7.10 9.65 0.92
N ALA A 234 -6.14 10.57 1.01
CA ALA A 234 -5.27 10.93 -0.12
C ALA A 234 -4.41 9.74 -0.58
N GLY A 235 -3.93 8.91 0.35
CA GLY A 235 -3.21 7.67 0.05
C GLY A 235 -4.07 6.65 -0.70
N GLU A 236 -5.32 6.45 -0.27
CA GLU A 236 -6.28 5.56 -0.95
C GLU A 236 -6.63 6.04 -2.37
N GLU A 237 -6.80 7.36 -2.55
CA GLU A 237 -7.03 7.97 -3.85
C GLU A 237 -5.83 7.81 -4.78
N ALA A 238 -4.61 8.05 -4.27
CA ALA A 238 -3.36 7.86 -5.04
C ALA A 238 -3.17 6.39 -5.44
N LEU A 239 -3.48 5.46 -4.54
CA LEU A 239 -3.47 4.03 -4.83
C LEU A 239 -4.46 3.67 -5.95
N ALA A 240 -5.69 4.18 -5.88
CA ALA A 240 -6.68 3.93 -6.91
C ALA A 240 -6.26 4.47 -8.29
N CYS A 241 -5.61 5.63 -8.32
CA CYS A 241 -5.02 6.20 -9.55
C CYS A 241 -3.91 5.31 -10.13
N GLY A 242 -3.00 4.80 -9.28
CA GLY A 242 -1.94 3.87 -9.70
C GLY A 242 -2.49 2.56 -10.25
N LEU A 243 -3.50 1.99 -9.59
CA LEU A 243 -4.14 0.75 -10.00
C LEU A 243 -5.04 0.89 -11.25
N ALA A 244 -5.40 2.12 -11.62
CA ALA A 244 -6.09 2.41 -12.88
C ALA A 244 -5.17 2.31 -14.09
N ALA A 245 -3.84 2.32 -13.92
CA ALA A 245 -2.87 2.16 -15.00
C ALA A 245 -3.12 0.84 -15.76
N PRO A 246 -2.84 0.82 -17.08
CA PRO A 246 -3.01 -0.40 -17.86
C PRO A 246 -2.11 -1.51 -17.36
N MET A 247 -2.67 -2.72 -17.27
CA MET A 247 -1.93 -3.90 -16.88
C MET A 247 -2.43 -5.13 -17.62
N ASP A 248 -1.54 -6.10 -17.83
CA ASP A 248 -1.90 -7.39 -18.42
C ASP A 248 -2.77 -8.23 -17.45
N PRO A 249 -3.49 -9.24 -17.97
CA PRO A 249 -4.38 -10.06 -17.14
C PRO A 249 -3.67 -10.76 -15.97
N HIS A 250 -2.44 -11.26 -16.16
CA HIS A 250 -1.69 -11.94 -15.11
C HIS A 250 -1.30 -10.98 -13.98
N THR A 251 -0.74 -9.80 -14.32
CA THR A 251 -0.45 -8.75 -13.34
C THR A 251 -1.70 -8.38 -12.53
N ARG A 252 -2.86 -8.30 -13.18
CA ARG A 252 -4.13 -8.01 -12.53
C ARG A 252 -4.54 -9.09 -11.52
N GLU A 253 -4.40 -10.37 -11.89
CA GLU A 253 -4.69 -11.50 -11.00
C GLU A 253 -3.75 -11.52 -9.79
N VAL A 254 -2.46 -11.28 -10.02
CA VAL A 254 -1.45 -11.19 -8.95
C VAL A 254 -1.77 -10.05 -7.98
N LEU A 255 -2.09 -8.85 -8.48
CA LEU A 255 -2.45 -7.72 -7.62
C LEU A 255 -3.74 -7.97 -6.84
N ALA A 256 -4.73 -8.65 -7.44
CA ALA A 256 -5.94 -9.06 -6.73
C ALA A 256 -5.67 -10.09 -5.63
N LEU A 257 -4.72 -11.01 -5.84
CA LEU A 257 -4.24 -11.93 -4.80
C LEU A 257 -3.53 -11.15 -3.68
N ASN A 258 -2.58 -10.28 -4.05
CA ASN A 258 -1.81 -9.47 -3.11
C ASN A 258 -2.73 -8.61 -2.23
N ALA A 259 -3.78 -8.02 -2.79
CA ALA A 259 -4.76 -7.25 -2.04
C ALA A 259 -5.44 -8.08 -0.93
N ARG A 260 -5.71 -9.36 -1.18
CA ARG A 260 -6.27 -10.26 -0.15
C ARG A 260 -5.25 -10.64 0.92
N LEU A 261 -3.98 -10.83 0.52
CA LEU A 261 -2.90 -11.21 1.42
C LEU A 261 -2.35 -10.04 2.25
N ALA A 262 -2.49 -8.81 1.76
CA ALA A 262 -2.04 -7.59 2.43
C ALA A 262 -2.57 -7.44 3.87
N ALA A 263 -3.73 -8.05 4.19
CA ALA A 263 -4.29 -8.12 5.55
C ALA A 263 -3.38 -8.80 6.57
N GLN A 264 -2.46 -9.63 6.10
CA GLN A 264 -1.55 -10.42 6.93
C GLN A 264 -0.16 -9.78 7.03
N LEU A 265 0.04 -8.63 6.40
CA LEU A 265 1.26 -7.84 6.42
C LEU A 265 1.10 -6.62 7.34
N GLN A 266 2.22 -6.08 7.81
CA GLN A 266 2.22 -4.74 8.40
C GLN A 266 1.90 -3.70 7.31
N PRO A 267 1.31 -2.54 7.65
CA PRO A 267 0.88 -1.54 6.66
C PRO A 267 1.98 -1.12 5.69
N GLU A 268 3.19 -0.89 6.22
CA GLU A 268 4.31 -0.43 5.39
C GLU A 268 4.92 -1.55 4.54
N GLU A 269 4.86 -2.81 5.00
CA GLU A 269 5.22 -3.98 4.19
C GLU A 269 4.28 -4.11 2.98
N ALA A 270 2.97 -4.01 3.21
CA ALA A 270 1.97 -4.06 2.15
C ALA A 270 2.13 -2.88 1.15
N ARG A 271 2.42 -1.68 1.66
CA ARG A 271 2.67 -0.47 0.87
C ARG A 271 3.94 -0.61 0.01
N ALA A 272 5.00 -1.20 0.57
CA ALA A 272 6.24 -1.46 -0.16
C ALA A 272 6.04 -2.46 -1.30
N VAL A 273 5.36 -3.59 -1.07
CA VAL A 273 5.04 -4.56 -2.14
C VAL A 273 4.18 -3.94 -3.24
N LEU A 274 3.23 -3.08 -2.87
CA LEU A 274 2.40 -2.39 -3.86
C LEU A 274 3.24 -1.42 -4.70
N ALA A 275 4.08 -0.59 -4.06
CA ALA A 275 4.95 0.36 -4.76
C ALA A 275 5.90 -0.34 -5.74
N LEU A 276 6.52 -1.44 -5.33
CA LEU A 276 7.32 -2.30 -6.20
C LEU A 276 6.52 -2.73 -7.45
N ASN A 277 5.33 -3.28 -7.23
CA ASN A 277 4.52 -3.82 -8.31
C ASN A 277 3.96 -2.73 -9.25
N LEU A 278 3.67 -1.53 -8.75
CA LEU A 278 3.30 -0.39 -9.59
C LEU A 278 4.47 0.04 -10.49
N THR A 279 5.68 0.16 -9.94
CA THR A 279 6.90 0.46 -10.71
C THR A 279 7.14 -0.62 -11.78
N ARG A 280 7.06 -1.89 -11.42
CA ARG A 280 7.22 -3.01 -12.36
C ARG A 280 6.17 -2.96 -13.48
N ASN A 281 4.90 -2.68 -13.16
CA ASN A 281 3.84 -2.55 -14.15
C ASN A 281 4.07 -1.39 -15.13
N LEU A 282 4.51 -0.22 -14.65
CA LEU A 282 4.87 0.91 -15.51
C LEU A 282 5.97 0.53 -16.51
N LEU A 283 6.95 -0.24 -16.07
CA LEU A 283 8.05 -0.74 -16.89
C LEU A 283 7.68 -1.95 -17.77
N GLY A 284 6.44 -2.43 -17.70
CA GLY A 284 5.98 -3.58 -18.48
C GLY A 284 6.49 -4.92 -17.96
N LEU A 285 6.91 -4.99 -16.69
CA LEU A 285 7.29 -6.21 -16.00
C LEU A 285 6.08 -6.80 -15.27
N SER A 286 6.03 -8.13 -15.16
CA SER A 286 4.98 -8.81 -14.40
C SER A 286 5.04 -8.46 -12.93
N ALA A 287 3.87 -8.33 -12.29
CA ALA A 287 3.77 -8.16 -10.85
C ALA A 287 4.27 -9.43 -10.11
N LEU A 288 4.77 -9.24 -8.89
CA LEU A 288 5.24 -10.30 -8.01
C LEU A 288 4.16 -10.63 -6.98
N ALA A 289 3.86 -11.94 -6.83
CA ALA A 289 2.91 -12.40 -5.83
C ALA A 289 3.52 -12.35 -4.42
N ILE A 290 2.74 -11.92 -3.43
CA ILE A 290 3.14 -12.03 -2.02
C ILE A 290 3.28 -13.52 -1.67
N ASP A 291 4.46 -13.88 -1.14
CA ASP A 291 4.69 -15.15 -0.45
C ASP A 291 4.83 -14.86 1.05
N LEU A 292 3.84 -15.26 1.84
CA LEU A 292 3.80 -14.99 3.28
C LEU A 292 5.00 -15.60 4.03
N ARG A 293 5.53 -16.73 3.55
CA ARG A 293 6.71 -17.37 4.14
C ARG A 293 7.99 -16.56 3.87
N LEU A 294 8.08 -15.93 2.68
CA LEU A 294 9.14 -14.95 2.41
C LEU A 294 8.96 -13.69 3.28
N CYS A 295 7.72 -13.25 3.54
CA CYS A 295 7.48 -12.12 4.45
C CYS A 295 7.93 -12.44 5.88
N GLU A 296 7.65 -13.65 6.37
CA GLU A 296 8.11 -14.11 7.68
C GLU A 296 9.64 -14.17 7.77
N ALA A 297 10.30 -14.72 6.74
CA ALA A 297 11.77 -14.76 6.66
C ALA A 297 12.40 -13.37 6.59
N ALA A 298 11.81 -12.45 5.85
CA ALA A 298 12.24 -11.06 5.73
C ALA A 298 12.07 -10.30 7.05
N ARG A 299 10.92 -10.47 7.72
CA ARG A 299 10.63 -9.85 9.03
C ARG A 299 11.56 -10.36 10.12
N ASP A 300 11.84 -11.66 10.14
CA ASP A 300 12.79 -12.29 11.05
C ASP A 300 14.20 -11.69 10.89
N HIS A 301 14.65 -11.45 9.66
CA HIS A 301 15.94 -10.81 9.42
C HIS A 301 15.96 -9.33 9.82
N SER A 302 14.92 -8.55 9.48
CA SER A 302 14.80 -7.17 9.93
C SER A 302 14.80 -7.05 11.46
N ALA A 303 14.11 -7.97 12.15
CA ALA A 303 14.10 -8.04 13.61
C ALA A 303 15.48 -8.42 14.18
N ASP A 304 16.20 -9.34 13.57
CA ASP A 304 17.57 -9.69 13.98
C ASP A 304 18.53 -8.52 13.77
N MET A 305 18.46 -7.81 12.65
CA MET A 305 19.27 -6.60 12.40
C MET A 305 19.03 -5.54 13.47
N GLN A 306 17.77 -5.28 13.81
CA GLN A 306 17.38 -4.32 14.83
C GLN A 306 17.86 -4.76 16.21
N ARG A 307 17.56 -5.98 16.62
CA ARG A 307 17.84 -6.51 17.96
C ARG A 307 19.33 -6.66 18.25
N LEU A 308 20.11 -7.08 17.23
CA LEU A 308 21.55 -7.34 17.38
C LEU A 308 22.43 -6.18 16.90
N ASN A 309 21.78 -5.09 16.47
CA ASN A 309 22.45 -3.86 16.00
C ASN A 309 23.48 -4.10 14.89
N PHE A 310 23.10 -4.83 13.84
CA PHE A 310 23.90 -5.00 12.64
C PHE A 310 23.10 -4.63 11.38
N PHE A 311 23.79 -4.39 10.28
CA PHE A 311 23.19 -4.13 8.98
C PHE A 311 24.00 -4.83 7.89
N ALA A 312 23.58 -6.02 7.51
CA ALA A 312 24.26 -6.85 6.50
C ALA A 312 23.32 -7.91 5.93
N HIS A 313 23.57 -8.35 4.71
CA HIS A 313 22.91 -9.52 4.09
C HIS A 313 23.20 -10.81 4.84
N GLU A 314 24.42 -10.99 5.35
CA GLU A 314 24.81 -12.12 6.19
C GLU A 314 24.42 -11.86 7.66
N SER A 315 23.63 -12.77 8.22
CA SER A 315 23.25 -12.73 9.64
C SER A 315 24.30 -13.42 10.51
N PRO A 316 24.66 -12.86 11.68
CA PRO A 316 25.49 -13.56 12.67
C PRO A 316 24.76 -14.69 13.39
N VAL A 317 23.44 -14.85 13.16
CA VAL A 317 22.62 -15.86 13.83
C VAL A 317 22.80 -17.22 13.14
N GLU A 318 23.10 -18.26 13.94
CA GLU A 318 23.25 -19.62 13.43
C GLU A 318 21.98 -20.11 12.71
N GLY A 319 22.19 -20.75 11.57
CA GLY A 319 21.09 -21.26 10.71
C GLY A 319 20.34 -20.19 9.92
N LYS A 320 20.76 -18.91 10.00
CA LYS A 320 20.16 -17.77 9.28
C LYS A 320 21.18 -16.97 8.46
N LYS A 321 22.36 -17.52 8.19
CA LYS A 321 23.48 -16.77 7.65
C LYS A 321 23.11 -16.04 6.36
N THR A 322 22.58 -16.76 5.39
CA THR A 322 22.26 -16.21 4.08
C THR A 322 20.74 -16.01 3.90
N PRO A 323 20.30 -15.19 2.92
CA PRO A 323 18.88 -15.08 2.55
C PRO A 323 18.24 -16.43 2.21
N TRP A 324 19.00 -17.32 1.57
CA TRP A 324 18.57 -18.68 1.21
C TRP A 324 18.34 -19.56 2.45
N ASP A 325 19.22 -19.48 3.45
CA ASP A 325 19.09 -20.21 4.73
C ASP A 325 17.81 -19.74 5.46
N ARG A 326 17.58 -18.42 5.48
CA ARG A 326 16.38 -17.83 6.07
C ARG A 326 15.11 -18.29 5.36
N ALA A 327 15.06 -18.19 4.03
CA ALA A 327 13.92 -18.64 3.26
C ALA A 327 13.64 -20.15 3.47
N LYS A 328 14.69 -20.97 3.44
CA LYS A 328 14.58 -22.43 3.70
C LYS A 328 14.01 -22.72 5.08
N ARG A 329 14.40 -21.97 6.10
CA ARG A 329 13.88 -22.12 7.47
C ARG A 329 12.35 -21.92 7.55
N PHE A 330 11.80 -21.07 6.71
CA PHE A 330 10.37 -20.82 6.59
C PHE A 330 9.69 -21.67 5.49
N GLY A 331 10.38 -22.67 4.94
CA GLY A 331 9.81 -23.62 3.97
C GLY A 331 9.58 -23.01 2.59
N THR A 332 10.37 -22.03 2.19
CA THR A 332 10.32 -21.38 0.88
C THR A 332 11.72 -21.21 0.29
N THR A 333 11.84 -20.55 -0.86
CA THR A 333 13.12 -20.30 -1.55
C THR A 333 13.26 -18.82 -1.89
N ALA A 334 14.45 -18.27 -1.69
CA ALA A 334 14.83 -16.93 -2.14
C ALA A 334 15.65 -16.97 -3.43
N SER A 335 15.58 -15.91 -4.24
CA SER A 335 16.39 -15.69 -5.44
C SER A 335 17.12 -14.34 -5.44
N GLY A 336 16.86 -13.50 -4.44
CA GLY A 336 17.52 -12.21 -4.23
C GLY A 336 17.04 -11.56 -2.94
N GLU A 337 17.80 -10.55 -2.49
CA GLU A 337 17.48 -9.79 -1.28
C GLU A 337 17.88 -8.32 -1.45
N ASN A 338 17.00 -7.43 -0.98
CA ASN A 338 17.32 -6.04 -0.71
C ASN A 338 17.15 -5.78 0.79
N ILE A 339 18.05 -5.01 1.39
CA ILE A 339 17.93 -4.53 2.77
C ILE A 339 18.06 -3.02 2.82
N ALA A 340 17.37 -2.39 3.76
CA ALA A 340 17.47 -0.96 4.02
C ALA A 340 17.36 -0.66 5.51
N MET A 341 17.95 0.46 5.92
CA MET A 341 17.91 0.99 7.28
C MET A 341 17.62 2.50 7.23
N GLY A 342 16.87 2.99 8.22
CA GLY A 342 16.55 4.42 8.34
C GLY A 342 15.26 4.82 7.64
N TYR A 343 14.47 3.87 7.11
CA TYR A 343 13.18 4.10 6.48
C TYR A 343 12.04 3.74 7.42
N HIS A 344 10.89 4.42 7.24
CA HIS A 344 9.66 4.16 7.98
C HIS A 344 8.43 4.10 7.07
N ASP A 345 8.61 4.35 5.76
CA ASP A 345 7.57 4.38 4.74
C ASP A 345 7.91 3.40 3.62
N GLY A 346 6.94 2.55 3.26
CA GLY A 346 7.14 1.49 2.28
C GLY A 346 7.36 2.01 0.85
N LYS A 347 6.81 3.18 0.49
CA LYS A 347 7.08 3.81 -0.81
C LYS A 347 8.48 4.42 -0.83
N ALA A 348 8.87 5.08 0.26
CA ALA A 348 10.19 5.71 0.36
C ALA A 348 11.32 4.69 0.29
N VAL A 349 11.19 3.53 0.96
CA VAL A 349 12.21 2.48 0.89
C VAL A 349 12.35 1.91 -0.53
N ASN A 350 11.23 1.74 -1.27
CA ASN A 350 11.27 1.32 -2.67
C ASN A 350 12.05 2.31 -3.55
N MET A 351 11.83 3.63 -3.37
CA MET A 351 12.59 4.64 -4.11
C MET A 351 14.08 4.61 -3.73
N GLY A 352 14.40 4.40 -2.45
CA GLY A 352 15.78 4.20 -2.01
C GLY A 352 16.46 3.01 -2.70
N TRP A 353 15.77 1.88 -2.80
CA TRP A 353 16.25 0.72 -3.54
C TRP A 353 16.31 0.95 -5.06
N PHE A 354 15.34 1.64 -5.62
CA PHE A 354 15.35 1.97 -7.05
C PHE A 354 16.58 2.79 -7.46
N HIS A 355 17.05 3.70 -6.61
CA HIS A 355 18.24 4.51 -6.84
C HIS A 355 19.57 3.80 -6.52
N SER A 356 19.53 2.59 -5.97
CA SER A 356 20.74 1.83 -5.62
C SER A 356 21.02 0.75 -6.68
N PRO A 357 22.15 0.79 -7.41
CA PRO A 357 22.40 -0.09 -8.54
C PRO A 357 22.20 -1.60 -8.28
N GLY A 358 22.64 -2.10 -7.12
CA GLY A 358 22.46 -3.49 -6.73
C GLY A 358 20.98 -3.84 -6.48
N HIS A 359 20.31 -3.02 -5.70
CA HIS A 359 18.89 -3.19 -5.36
C HIS A 359 17.99 -2.99 -6.58
N HIS A 360 18.29 -2.03 -7.44
CA HIS A 360 17.61 -1.78 -8.72
C HIS A 360 17.54 -3.06 -9.58
N LYS A 361 18.67 -3.76 -9.71
CA LYS A 361 18.72 -5.03 -10.47
C LYS A 361 17.78 -6.09 -9.89
N ASN A 362 17.70 -6.20 -8.57
CA ASN A 362 16.80 -7.12 -7.91
C ASN A 362 15.33 -6.71 -8.15
N MET A 363 14.97 -5.43 -7.90
CA MET A 363 13.62 -4.94 -8.11
C MET A 363 13.10 -5.17 -9.53
N LEU A 364 13.96 -5.04 -10.54
CA LEU A 364 13.61 -5.17 -11.96
C LEU A 364 13.92 -6.55 -12.55
N GLY A 365 14.39 -7.48 -11.74
CA GLY A 365 14.68 -8.85 -12.16
C GLY A 365 13.48 -9.55 -12.80
N LYS A 366 13.66 -10.09 -14.02
CA LYS A 366 12.62 -10.79 -14.78
C LYS A 366 12.36 -12.22 -14.31
N GLY A 367 13.32 -12.80 -13.58
CA GLY A 367 13.22 -14.18 -13.07
C GLY A 367 12.45 -14.31 -11.77
N HIS A 368 12.07 -13.21 -11.13
CA HIS A 368 11.28 -13.24 -9.90
C HIS A 368 9.78 -13.38 -10.22
N THR A 369 9.09 -14.18 -9.43
CA THR A 369 7.64 -14.38 -9.51
C THR A 369 6.93 -14.10 -8.18
N ARG A 370 7.70 -14.07 -7.08
CA ARG A 370 7.19 -13.87 -5.72
C ARG A 370 8.04 -12.84 -4.98
N VAL A 371 7.46 -12.22 -3.97
CA VAL A 371 8.13 -11.28 -3.08
C VAL A 371 7.63 -11.46 -1.65
N GLY A 372 8.53 -11.28 -0.68
CA GLY A 372 8.22 -11.12 0.72
C GLY A 372 8.83 -9.84 1.25
N MET A 373 8.08 -9.08 2.03
CA MET A 373 8.52 -7.85 2.67
C MET A 373 8.45 -8.03 4.18
N GLY A 374 9.46 -7.57 4.90
CA GLY A 374 9.53 -7.60 6.35
C GLY A 374 10.11 -6.31 6.92
N GLN A 375 9.43 -5.74 7.92
CA GLN A 375 9.86 -4.53 8.62
C GLN A 375 10.03 -4.80 10.12
N ALA A 376 11.08 -4.23 10.70
CA ALA A 376 11.25 -4.09 12.15
C ALA A 376 11.87 -2.72 12.46
N GLY A 377 11.09 -1.84 13.09
CA GLY A 377 11.49 -0.45 13.34
C GLY A 377 11.83 0.27 12.02
N SER A 378 13.09 0.71 11.89
CA SER A 378 13.57 1.37 10.66
C SER A 378 14.30 0.42 9.69
N TYR A 379 14.30 -0.88 9.95
CA TYR A 379 14.92 -1.89 9.09
C TYR A 379 13.89 -2.53 8.18
N PHE A 380 14.21 -2.64 6.89
CA PHE A 380 13.42 -3.33 5.89
C PHE A 380 14.24 -4.41 5.22
N THR A 381 13.60 -5.53 4.97
CA THR A 381 14.13 -6.63 4.14
C THR A 381 13.09 -6.99 3.08
N GLU A 382 13.52 -7.06 1.83
CA GLU A 382 12.75 -7.53 0.69
C GLU A 382 13.41 -8.79 0.14
N LEU A 383 12.68 -9.91 0.18
CA LEU A 383 13.12 -11.19 -0.38
C LEU A 383 12.37 -11.49 -1.66
N PHE A 384 13.11 -11.81 -2.71
CA PHE A 384 12.55 -12.25 -3.99
C PHE A 384 12.56 -13.78 -4.08
N GLY A 385 11.53 -14.34 -4.73
CA GLY A 385 11.45 -15.76 -5.07
C GLY A 385 11.20 -15.96 -6.56
N GLY A 386 11.85 -16.93 -7.16
CA GLY A 386 11.62 -17.42 -8.51
C GLY A 386 10.94 -18.77 -8.52
N ASN A 387 10.64 -19.29 -9.71
CA ASN A 387 10.19 -20.67 -9.92
C ASN A 387 11.37 -21.65 -9.79
#